data_29dc65502b238092eb1a15e22d8d716e
#
_entry.id   29dc65502b238092eb1a15e22d8d716e
#
_cell.length_a   1.000
_cell.length_b   1.000
_cell.length_c   1.000
_cell.angle_alpha   90.00
_cell.angle_beta   90.00
_cell.angle_gamma   90.00
#
_symmetry.space_group_name_H-M   'P 1'
#
loop_
_entity.id
_entity.type
_entity.pdbx_description
1 polymer ?
#
loop_
_entity_poly.entity_id
_entity_poly.type
_entity_poly.pdbx_seq_one_letter_code
_entity_poly.pdbx_strand_id
1 'polypeptide(L)'
;PKSIVPLAHYFNRGGYQTAYIGKWHLASDRLPNIGTHCEKTAVPKEKQGEYQYWRAADVLEFTSHGYDGYVFDGDGNKIDFKGYRADCINDFALEFLENRDKDKPFFMFVSQLEPHHQNDHHTYEGYKETVEQYKDYPIPKDLSFLKGDYNEMYPDYISAINRLDYNVGRLVDKLKELGIY
;
A
#
# COMPACT_ATOMS: atom_id res chain seq x y z
N PRO A 1 -3.53 -20.60 -6.60
CA PRO A 1 -3.73 -22.06 -6.62
C PRO A 1 -3.56 -22.63 -5.22
N LYS A 2 -4.46 -23.54 -4.78
CA LYS A 2 -4.43 -24.18 -3.44
C LYS A 2 -3.14 -24.98 -3.15
N SER A 3 -2.29 -25.15 -4.14
CA SER A 3 -1.03 -25.89 -4.05
C SER A 3 0.20 -25.05 -3.72
N ILE A 4 0.04 -23.71 -3.67
CA ILE A 4 1.15 -22.79 -3.38
C ILE A 4 1.07 -22.37 -1.92
N VAL A 5 2.16 -22.60 -1.20
CA VAL A 5 2.30 -22.17 0.19
C VAL A 5 2.73 -20.69 0.20
N PRO A 6 1.98 -19.79 0.85
CA PRO A 6 2.31 -18.37 0.88
C PRO A 6 3.57 -18.09 1.72
N LEU A 7 4.23 -16.97 1.43
CA LEU A 7 5.47 -16.59 2.10
C LEU A 7 5.30 -16.47 3.62
N ALA A 8 4.19 -15.88 4.09
CA ALA A 8 3.93 -15.72 5.52
C ALA A 8 3.85 -17.06 6.26
N HIS A 9 3.45 -18.15 5.59
CA HIS A 9 3.44 -19.48 6.20
C HIS A 9 4.82 -19.88 6.76
N TYR A 10 5.88 -19.65 5.99
CA TYR A 10 7.24 -20.03 6.40
C TYR A 10 7.71 -19.15 7.58
N PHE A 11 7.40 -17.87 7.57
CA PHE A 11 7.72 -16.96 8.67
C PHE A 11 6.93 -17.33 9.94
N ASN A 12 5.63 -17.63 9.82
CA ASN A 12 4.81 -18.08 10.95
C ASN A 12 5.39 -19.36 11.59
N ARG A 13 5.79 -20.33 10.76
CA ARG A 13 6.44 -21.57 11.26
C ARG A 13 7.81 -21.32 11.88
N GLY A 14 8.51 -20.28 11.44
CA GLY A 14 9.77 -19.81 12.03
C GLY A 14 9.60 -19.02 13.31
N GLY A 15 8.36 -18.84 13.81
CA GLY A 15 8.08 -18.09 15.06
C GLY A 15 8.00 -16.57 14.86
N TYR A 16 7.96 -16.10 13.63
CA TYR A 16 7.79 -14.68 13.33
C TYR A 16 6.32 -14.26 13.47
N GLN A 17 6.12 -13.02 13.84
CA GLN A 17 4.84 -12.34 13.69
C GLN A 17 4.77 -11.74 12.28
N THR A 18 3.69 -11.98 11.55
CA THR A 18 3.57 -11.55 10.15
C THR A 18 2.52 -10.48 9.96
N ALA A 19 2.82 -9.46 9.15
CA ALA A 19 1.93 -8.35 8.86
C ALA A 19 1.86 -8.06 7.36
N TYR A 20 0.65 -7.78 6.85
CA TYR A 20 0.43 -7.26 5.50
C TYR A 20 -0.39 -5.98 5.55
N ILE A 21 0.07 -4.94 4.86
CA ILE A 21 -0.52 -3.61 4.92
C ILE A 21 -0.55 -3.00 3.51
N GLY A 22 -1.72 -2.52 3.06
CA GLY A 22 -1.88 -1.84 1.77
C GLY A 22 -2.58 -2.66 0.69
N LYS A 23 -2.10 -2.60 -0.56
CA LYS A 23 -2.74 -3.26 -1.70
C LYS A 23 -2.38 -4.75 -1.76
N TRP A 24 -3.41 -5.62 -1.79
CA TRP A 24 -3.22 -7.07 -1.92
C TRP A 24 -3.22 -7.56 -3.38
N HIS A 25 -4.27 -7.30 -4.12
CA HIS A 25 -4.51 -7.61 -5.53
C HIS A 25 -4.29 -9.09 -5.92
N LEU A 26 -4.58 -10.01 -5.03
CA LEU A 26 -4.43 -11.47 -5.23
C LEU A 26 -5.71 -12.26 -4.94
N ALA A 27 -6.80 -11.59 -4.58
CA ALA A 27 -8.04 -12.26 -4.17
C ALA A 27 -9.15 -12.20 -5.21
N SER A 28 -9.19 -11.19 -6.08
CA SER A 28 -10.21 -11.03 -7.12
C SER A 28 -9.84 -11.73 -8.41
N ASP A 29 -10.81 -12.43 -9.00
CA ASP A 29 -10.70 -13.01 -10.34
C ASP A 29 -11.23 -11.97 -11.37
N ARG A 30 -10.52 -11.78 -12.45
CA ARG A 30 -10.85 -10.76 -13.48
C ARG A 30 -11.96 -11.16 -14.44
N LEU A 31 -12.37 -12.42 -14.47
CA LEU A 31 -13.41 -12.89 -15.40
C LEU A 31 -14.79 -12.60 -14.83
N PRO A 32 -15.68 -11.98 -15.60
CA PRO A 32 -17.07 -11.74 -15.18
C PRO A 32 -17.74 -13.04 -14.76
N ASN A 33 -18.38 -13.03 -13.61
CA ASN A 33 -19.13 -14.16 -13.05
C ASN A 33 -18.33 -15.44 -12.74
N ILE A 34 -16.99 -15.36 -12.67
CA ILE A 34 -16.13 -16.47 -12.29
C ILE A 34 -15.31 -16.09 -11.07
N GLY A 35 -15.40 -16.92 -10.00
CA GLY A 35 -14.54 -16.80 -8.82
C GLY A 35 -15.00 -15.73 -7.83
N THR A 36 -14.04 -15.14 -7.14
CA THR A 36 -14.26 -14.19 -6.04
C THR A 36 -13.98 -12.77 -6.53
N HIS A 37 -14.85 -11.84 -6.18
CA HIS A 37 -14.72 -10.41 -6.47
C HIS A 37 -14.61 -9.66 -5.14
N CYS A 38 -13.41 -9.24 -4.79
CA CYS A 38 -13.08 -8.56 -3.52
C CYS A 38 -12.62 -7.11 -3.73
N GLU A 39 -12.83 -6.53 -4.92
CA GLU A 39 -12.30 -5.22 -5.29
C GLU A 39 -12.69 -4.11 -4.30
N LYS A 40 -13.90 -4.20 -3.73
CA LYS A 40 -14.45 -3.21 -2.78
C LYS A 40 -14.91 -3.82 -1.46
N THR A 41 -14.61 -5.09 -1.23
CA THR A 41 -15.02 -5.85 -0.04
C THR A 41 -13.83 -6.50 0.65
N ALA A 42 -14.06 -7.00 1.87
CA ALA A 42 -13.02 -7.70 2.62
C ALA A 42 -12.49 -8.94 1.86
N VAL A 43 -11.18 -9.11 1.85
CA VAL A 43 -10.56 -10.35 1.38
C VAL A 43 -10.90 -11.48 2.36
N PRO A 44 -11.47 -12.62 1.90
CA PRO A 44 -11.75 -13.76 2.76
C PRO A 44 -10.48 -14.25 3.48
N LYS A 45 -10.63 -14.70 4.71
CA LYS A 45 -9.49 -15.08 5.58
C LYS A 45 -8.54 -16.10 4.92
N GLU A 46 -9.11 -17.09 4.24
CA GLU A 46 -8.35 -18.12 3.52
C GLU A 46 -7.59 -17.59 2.30
N LYS A 47 -7.84 -16.34 1.87
CA LYS A 47 -7.15 -15.65 0.78
C LYS A 47 -6.18 -14.57 1.26
N GLN A 48 -6.05 -14.36 2.57
CA GLN A 48 -5.15 -13.37 3.16
C GLN A 48 -3.69 -13.86 3.30
N GLY A 49 -3.31 -14.98 2.66
CA GLY A 49 -1.93 -15.46 2.62
C GLY A 49 -1.33 -15.83 3.97
N GLU A 50 -2.17 -16.16 4.97
CA GLU A 50 -1.79 -16.55 6.34
C GLU A 50 -1.11 -15.42 7.17
N TYR A 51 -1.24 -14.14 6.75
CA TYR A 51 -0.77 -13.01 7.55
C TYR A 51 -1.60 -12.85 8.82
N GLN A 52 -0.93 -12.61 9.96
CA GLN A 52 -1.55 -12.50 11.28
C GLN A 52 -2.14 -11.10 11.52
N TYR A 53 -1.38 -10.06 11.19
CA TYR A 53 -1.87 -8.68 11.16
C TYR A 53 -2.22 -8.30 9.72
N TRP A 54 -3.39 -7.71 9.53
CA TRP A 54 -3.91 -7.37 8.22
C TRP A 54 -4.56 -5.98 8.25
N ARG A 55 -4.12 -5.11 7.36
CA ARG A 55 -4.69 -3.79 7.07
C ARG A 55 -4.62 -3.57 5.57
N ALA A 56 -5.52 -4.20 4.81
CA ALA A 56 -5.40 -4.21 3.35
C ALA A 56 -6.74 -4.15 2.63
N ALA A 57 -6.68 -3.77 1.36
CA ALA A 57 -7.74 -3.94 0.38
C ALA A 57 -7.20 -4.68 -0.84
N ASP A 58 -8.05 -5.46 -1.52
CA ASP A 58 -7.61 -6.22 -2.69
C ASP A 58 -7.22 -5.28 -3.83
N VAL A 59 -8.11 -4.37 -4.22
CA VAL A 59 -7.84 -3.32 -5.21
C VAL A 59 -7.95 -1.97 -4.51
N LEU A 60 -6.84 -1.53 -3.90
CA LEU A 60 -6.82 -0.36 -3.01
C LEU A 60 -7.28 0.93 -3.71
N GLU A 61 -7.03 1.09 -5.01
CA GLU A 61 -7.52 2.20 -5.81
C GLU A 61 -9.03 2.22 -5.99
N PHE A 62 -9.75 1.13 -5.71
CA PHE A 62 -11.20 1.08 -5.74
C PHE A 62 -11.84 1.36 -4.38
N THR A 63 -11.05 1.30 -3.31
CA THR A 63 -11.50 1.59 -1.95
C THR A 63 -10.96 2.93 -1.43
N SER A 64 -10.19 3.64 -2.24
CA SER A 64 -9.56 4.91 -1.82
C SER A 64 -9.22 5.81 -3.00
N HIS A 65 -9.13 7.10 -2.71
CA HIS A 65 -8.49 8.14 -3.50
C HIS A 65 -7.27 8.69 -2.75
N GLY A 66 -6.59 9.69 -3.30
CA GLY A 66 -5.34 10.20 -2.73
C GLY A 66 -5.44 10.65 -1.27
N TYR A 67 -6.62 11.07 -0.81
CA TYR A 67 -6.79 11.70 0.52
C TYR A 67 -7.85 11.08 1.42
N ASP A 68 -8.53 10.05 0.99
CA ASP A 68 -9.50 9.31 1.80
C ASP A 68 -9.70 7.89 1.28
N GLY A 69 -10.29 7.06 2.11
CA GLY A 69 -10.61 5.71 1.73
C GLY A 69 -10.78 4.77 2.91
N TYR A 70 -10.67 3.50 2.62
CA TYR A 70 -10.73 2.46 3.62
C TYR A 70 -9.93 1.22 3.23
N VAL A 71 -9.53 0.49 4.25
CA VAL A 71 -9.00 -0.88 4.18
C VAL A 71 -9.86 -1.81 5.04
N PHE A 72 -9.50 -3.07 5.09
CA PHE A 72 -10.13 -4.04 5.98
C PHE A 72 -9.11 -4.63 6.94
N ASP A 73 -9.56 -4.99 8.15
CA ASP A 73 -8.77 -5.80 9.07
C ASP A 73 -8.85 -7.31 8.74
N GLY A 74 -8.16 -8.13 9.53
CA GLY A 74 -8.13 -9.58 9.34
C GLY A 74 -9.46 -10.28 9.54
N ASP A 75 -10.42 -9.65 10.20
CA ASP A 75 -11.77 -10.16 10.49
C ASP A 75 -12.81 -9.60 9.50
N GLY A 76 -12.37 -8.74 8.57
CA GLY A 76 -13.20 -8.15 7.53
C GLY A 76 -13.92 -6.87 7.96
N ASN A 77 -13.58 -6.28 9.10
CA ASN A 77 -14.11 -4.99 9.50
C ASN A 77 -13.50 -3.87 8.66
N LYS A 78 -14.37 -2.96 8.20
CA LYS A 78 -13.95 -1.78 7.45
C LYS A 78 -13.26 -0.78 8.38
N ILE A 79 -12.11 -0.27 7.96
CA ILE A 79 -11.34 0.76 8.65
C ILE A 79 -11.17 1.95 7.72
N ASP A 80 -11.91 3.00 7.99
CA ASP A 80 -11.84 4.25 7.23
C ASP A 80 -10.55 5.03 7.62
N PHE A 81 -9.96 5.71 6.64
CA PHE A 81 -8.87 6.64 6.87
C PHE A 81 -9.10 7.98 6.17
N LYS A 82 -8.49 9.03 6.70
CA LYS A 82 -8.55 10.39 6.16
C LYS A 82 -7.19 11.05 6.24
N GLY A 83 -6.71 11.52 5.10
CA GLY A 83 -5.35 12.03 4.92
C GLY A 83 -4.73 11.42 3.68
N TYR A 84 -3.51 11.82 3.33
CA TYR A 84 -2.85 11.27 2.15
C TYR A 84 -2.67 9.75 2.29
N ARG A 85 -3.15 9.00 1.29
CA ARG A 85 -3.24 7.53 1.35
C ARG A 85 -1.92 6.86 1.75
N ALA A 86 -0.80 7.26 1.14
CA ALA A 86 0.50 6.69 1.48
C ALA A 86 0.88 6.92 2.96
N ASP A 87 0.51 8.06 3.54
CA ASP A 87 0.72 8.34 4.96
C ASP A 87 -0.13 7.42 5.83
N CYS A 88 -1.42 7.28 5.49
CA CYS A 88 -2.35 6.45 6.26
C CYS A 88 -1.96 4.96 6.21
N ILE A 89 -1.54 4.47 5.04
CA ILE A 89 -1.02 3.10 4.91
C ILE A 89 0.26 2.92 5.76
N ASN A 90 1.13 3.93 5.78
CA ASN A 90 2.32 3.91 6.62
C ASN A 90 1.99 3.97 8.12
N ASP A 91 0.94 4.71 8.51
CA ASP A 91 0.48 4.79 9.91
C ASP A 91 0.04 3.41 10.44
N PHE A 92 -0.62 2.58 9.61
CA PHE A 92 -0.92 1.19 9.99
C PHE A 92 0.34 0.34 10.18
N ALA A 93 1.41 0.62 9.45
CA ALA A 93 2.70 -0.05 9.65
C ALA A 93 3.36 0.39 10.95
N LEU A 94 3.29 1.68 11.30
CA LEU A 94 3.76 2.19 12.59
C LEU A 94 2.92 1.62 13.75
N GLU A 95 1.60 1.54 13.60
CA GLU A 95 0.69 0.89 14.57
C GLU A 95 1.12 -0.57 14.84
N PHE A 96 1.41 -1.33 13.79
CA PHE A 96 1.90 -2.69 13.93
C PHE A 96 3.22 -2.72 14.71
N LEU A 97 4.20 -1.88 14.36
CA LEU A 97 5.50 -1.84 15.04
C LEU A 97 5.38 -1.49 16.53
N GLU A 98 4.45 -0.64 16.91
CA GLU A 98 4.20 -0.27 18.31
C GLU A 98 3.54 -1.38 19.12
N ASN A 99 2.59 -2.10 18.50
CA ASN A 99 1.72 -3.08 19.17
C ASN A 99 2.18 -4.54 18.98
N ARG A 100 3.24 -4.79 18.21
CA ARG A 100 3.74 -6.14 17.96
C ARG A 100 4.17 -6.85 19.27
N ASP A 101 4.21 -8.17 19.23
CA ASP A 101 4.86 -8.98 20.27
C ASP A 101 6.38 -8.70 20.24
N LYS A 102 6.89 -8.08 21.32
CA LYS A 102 8.30 -7.65 21.42
C LYS A 102 9.28 -8.81 21.57
N ASP A 103 8.80 -9.98 21.99
CA ASP A 103 9.59 -11.18 22.20
C ASP A 103 9.76 -12.02 20.92
N LYS A 104 9.10 -11.59 19.82
CA LYS A 104 9.17 -12.27 18.53
C LYS A 104 9.79 -11.39 17.45
N PRO A 105 10.58 -12.01 16.55
CA PRO A 105 10.91 -11.35 15.29
C PRO A 105 9.64 -11.15 14.46
N PHE A 106 9.66 -10.22 13.51
CA PHE A 106 8.52 -9.99 12.64
C PHE A 106 8.91 -9.98 11.17
N PHE A 107 7.93 -10.27 10.32
CA PHE A 107 7.97 -10.05 8.88
C PHE A 107 6.79 -9.15 8.51
N MET A 108 7.06 -7.94 8.10
CA MET A 108 6.06 -6.95 7.70
C MET A 108 6.21 -6.63 6.22
N PHE A 109 5.11 -6.77 5.46
CA PHE A 109 5.03 -6.40 4.05
C PHE A 109 4.15 -5.15 3.91
N VAL A 110 4.73 -4.02 3.56
CA VAL A 110 4.01 -2.77 3.30
C VAL A 110 3.92 -2.57 1.80
N SER A 111 2.72 -2.70 1.27
CA SER A 111 2.40 -2.60 -0.15
C SER A 111 1.70 -1.28 -0.43
N GLN A 112 2.48 -0.22 -0.61
CA GLN A 112 1.97 1.09 -0.99
C GLN A 112 1.32 1.05 -2.37
N LEU A 113 0.33 1.91 -2.62
CA LEU A 113 -0.27 2.04 -3.94
C LEU A 113 0.49 3.06 -4.80
N GLU A 114 0.92 4.15 -4.21
CA GLU A 114 1.65 5.20 -4.89
C GLU A 114 2.95 4.66 -5.50
N PRO A 115 3.39 5.17 -6.64
CA PRO A 115 2.81 6.23 -7.48
C PRO A 115 1.88 5.70 -8.58
N HIS A 116 0.93 4.82 -8.25
CA HIS A 116 -0.03 4.26 -9.22
C HIS A 116 -0.99 5.35 -9.72
N HIS A 117 -1.35 5.30 -11.00
CA HIS A 117 -2.35 6.15 -11.60
C HIS A 117 -3.74 5.89 -10.98
N GLN A 118 -4.47 6.93 -10.59
CA GLN A 118 -5.84 6.81 -10.11
C GLN A 118 -6.78 6.74 -11.34
N ASN A 119 -7.16 5.53 -11.72
CA ASN A 119 -7.77 5.25 -13.01
C ASN A 119 -9.12 5.93 -13.23
N ASP A 120 -9.95 6.04 -12.19
CA ASP A 120 -11.27 6.68 -12.25
C ASP A 120 -11.19 8.21 -12.29
N HIS A 121 -10.10 8.80 -11.81
CA HIS A 121 -9.81 10.23 -11.91
C HIS A 121 -8.94 10.58 -13.13
N HIS A 122 -8.44 9.58 -13.87
CA HIS A 122 -7.55 9.75 -15.03
C HIS A 122 -6.31 10.62 -14.74
N THR A 123 -5.73 10.48 -13.54
CA THR A 123 -4.56 11.26 -13.11
C THR A 123 -3.72 10.52 -12.07
N TYR A 124 -2.52 11.01 -11.82
CA TYR A 124 -1.80 10.70 -10.60
C TYR A 124 -2.26 11.65 -9.50
N GLU A 125 -2.35 11.16 -8.27
CA GLU A 125 -2.72 11.97 -7.10
C GLU A 125 -1.49 12.17 -6.23
N GLY A 126 -0.72 13.23 -6.54
CA GLY A 126 0.47 13.62 -5.80
C GLY A 126 0.16 14.18 -4.41
N TYR A 127 1.20 14.28 -3.57
CA TYR A 127 1.07 14.96 -2.28
C TYR A 127 1.00 16.48 -2.51
N LYS A 128 -0.18 17.06 -2.27
CA LYS A 128 -0.54 18.44 -2.66
C LYS A 128 0.47 19.49 -2.20
N GLU A 129 1.09 19.27 -1.03
CA GLU A 129 2.06 20.23 -0.46
C GLU A 129 3.39 20.29 -1.23
N THR A 130 3.69 19.28 -2.03
CA THR A 130 4.96 19.21 -2.77
C THR A 130 4.82 19.17 -4.28
N VAL A 131 3.63 19.00 -4.84
CA VAL A 131 3.41 18.98 -6.31
C VAL A 131 3.98 20.21 -7.01
N GLU A 132 3.74 21.40 -6.43
CA GLU A 132 4.19 22.68 -7.00
C GLU A 132 5.72 22.74 -7.19
N GLN A 133 6.48 22.10 -6.30
CA GLN A 133 7.95 22.07 -6.35
C GLN A 133 8.48 21.29 -7.57
N TYR A 134 7.65 20.45 -8.17
CA TYR A 134 8.03 19.56 -9.29
C TYR A 134 7.49 20.01 -10.65
N LYS A 135 6.82 21.16 -10.74
CA LYS A 135 6.26 21.66 -12.01
C LYS A 135 7.29 21.78 -13.14
N ASP A 136 8.49 22.23 -12.79
CA ASP A 136 9.59 22.40 -13.75
C ASP A 136 10.63 21.27 -13.65
N TYR A 137 10.25 20.15 -13.01
CA TYR A 137 11.16 19.01 -12.88
C TYR A 137 11.42 18.40 -14.27
N PRO A 138 12.68 18.13 -14.63
CA PRO A 138 13.02 17.71 -15.98
C PRO A 138 12.39 16.37 -16.33
N ILE A 139 11.69 16.33 -17.45
CA ILE A 139 11.15 15.11 -18.03
C ILE A 139 12.32 14.22 -18.49
N PRO A 140 12.30 12.91 -18.23
CA PRO A 140 13.28 11.98 -18.73
C PRO A 140 13.44 12.06 -20.25
N LYS A 141 14.67 12.02 -20.73
CA LYS A 141 14.99 12.24 -22.18
C LYS A 141 14.31 11.22 -23.10
N ASP A 142 14.11 10.02 -22.63
CA ASP A 142 13.41 8.93 -23.35
C ASP A 142 11.90 9.16 -23.49
N LEU A 143 11.31 10.01 -22.65
CA LEU A 143 9.91 10.43 -22.76
C LEU A 143 9.74 11.72 -23.57
N SER A 144 10.72 12.60 -23.58
CA SER A 144 10.61 13.97 -24.09
C SER A 144 10.24 14.07 -25.58
N PHE A 145 10.45 13.03 -26.38
CA PHE A 145 10.08 12.98 -27.79
C PHE A 145 8.79 12.18 -28.07
N LEU A 146 8.21 11.57 -27.05
CA LEU A 146 6.94 10.84 -27.17
C LEU A 146 5.76 11.81 -27.05
N LYS A 147 4.62 11.43 -27.63
CA LYS A 147 3.35 12.12 -27.39
C LYS A 147 2.69 11.51 -26.15
N GLY A 148 2.20 12.34 -25.25
CA GLY A 148 1.53 11.88 -24.03
C GLY A 148 1.22 13.04 -23.08
N ASP A 149 0.65 12.70 -21.94
CA ASP A 149 0.21 13.60 -20.88
C ASP A 149 1.26 13.77 -19.74
N TYR A 150 2.45 13.25 -19.95
CA TYR A 150 3.51 13.25 -18.92
C TYR A 150 3.90 14.67 -18.45
N ASN A 151 3.83 15.68 -19.28
CA ASN A 151 4.11 17.06 -18.88
C ASN A 151 3.13 17.56 -17.82
N GLU A 152 1.85 17.14 -17.90
CA GLU A 152 0.81 17.54 -16.98
C GLU A 152 0.83 16.67 -15.70
N MET A 153 1.12 15.39 -15.83
CA MET A 153 1.01 14.41 -14.75
C MET A 153 2.31 14.14 -13.99
N TYR A 154 3.46 14.48 -14.56
CA TYR A 154 4.76 14.16 -13.97
C TYR A 154 5.02 14.82 -12.62
N PRO A 155 4.59 16.07 -12.36
CA PRO A 155 4.71 16.68 -11.03
C PRO A 155 4.01 15.88 -9.93
N ASP A 156 2.79 15.40 -10.19
CA ASP A 156 2.04 14.57 -9.23
C ASP A 156 2.72 13.21 -9.00
N TYR A 157 3.19 12.58 -10.07
CA TYR A 157 3.94 11.33 -10.00
C TYR A 157 5.19 11.46 -9.13
N ILE A 158 6.02 12.48 -9.36
CA ILE A 158 7.25 12.71 -8.57
C ILE A 158 6.93 13.09 -7.13
N SER A 159 5.90 13.90 -6.92
CA SER A 159 5.43 14.27 -5.58
C SER A 159 5.00 13.05 -4.77
N ALA A 160 4.31 12.10 -5.40
CA ALA A 160 3.94 10.83 -4.76
C ALA A 160 5.18 10.00 -4.36
N ILE A 161 6.18 9.91 -5.24
CA ILE A 161 7.46 9.23 -4.93
C ILE A 161 8.18 9.89 -3.77
N ASN A 162 8.26 11.23 -3.77
CA ASN A 162 8.87 11.97 -2.67
C ASN A 162 8.17 11.68 -1.33
N ARG A 163 6.84 11.60 -1.33
CA ARG A 163 6.10 11.28 -0.12
C ARG A 163 6.30 9.83 0.34
N LEU A 164 6.48 8.89 -0.58
CA LEU A 164 6.87 7.52 -0.25
C LEU A 164 8.24 7.47 0.44
N ASP A 165 9.23 8.18 -0.10
CA ASP A 165 10.57 8.26 0.51
C ASP A 165 10.51 8.82 1.94
N TYR A 166 9.73 9.90 2.14
CA TYR A 166 9.47 10.42 3.48
C TYR A 166 8.86 9.36 4.41
N ASN A 167 7.91 8.56 3.93
CA ASN A 167 7.27 7.50 4.72
C ASN A 167 8.23 6.34 5.03
N VAL A 168 9.14 6.01 4.13
CA VAL A 168 10.25 5.06 4.43
C VAL A 168 11.11 5.61 5.55
N GLY A 169 11.44 6.91 5.51
CA GLY A 169 12.15 7.59 6.60
C GLY A 169 11.44 7.43 7.95
N ARG A 170 10.12 7.66 8.01
CA ARG A 170 9.31 7.48 9.23
C ARG A 170 9.39 6.06 9.80
N LEU A 171 9.36 5.03 8.92
CA LEU A 171 9.52 3.63 9.36
C LEU A 171 10.91 3.37 9.92
N VAL A 172 11.96 3.83 9.23
CA VAL A 172 13.36 3.69 9.70
C VAL A 172 13.54 4.37 11.04
N ASP A 173 13.02 5.58 11.20
CA ASP A 173 13.13 6.32 12.47
C ASP A 173 12.38 5.60 13.60
N LYS A 174 11.20 5.04 13.33
CA LYS A 174 10.46 4.21 14.30
C LYS A 174 11.24 2.95 14.69
N LEU A 175 11.89 2.26 13.75
CA LEU A 175 12.72 1.10 14.06
C LEU A 175 13.92 1.47 14.96
N LYS A 176 14.54 2.62 14.71
CA LYS A 176 15.62 3.15 15.57
C LYS A 176 15.11 3.52 16.96
N GLU A 177 13.98 4.23 17.05
CA GLU A 177 13.33 4.59 18.33
C GLU A 177 13.04 3.35 19.17
N LEU A 178 12.59 2.26 18.53
CA LEU A 178 12.29 0.99 19.17
C LEU A 178 13.53 0.13 19.47
N GLY A 179 14.72 0.53 19.00
CA GLY A 179 15.97 -0.22 19.19
C GLY A 179 16.06 -1.54 18.42
N ILE A 180 15.40 -1.62 17.24
CA ILE A 180 15.30 -2.83 16.42
C ILE A 180 15.71 -2.62 14.96
N TYR A 181 16.46 -1.56 14.68
CA TYR A 181 17.01 -1.23 13.37
C TYR A 181 18.35 -1.91 13.12
#